data_e583915e6821fbaf99d2f6fef4a62565
#
_entry.id   e583915e6821fbaf99d2f6fef4a62565
#
_cell.length_a   1.000
_cell.length_b   1.000
_cell.length_c   1.000
_cell.angle_alpha   90.00
_cell.angle_beta   90.00
_cell.angle_gamma   90.00
#
_symmetry.space_group_name_H-M   'P 1'
#
loop_
_entity.id
_entity.type
_entity.pdbx_description
1 polymer ?
#
loop_
_entity_poly.entity_id
_entity_poly.type
_entity_poly.pdbx_seq_one_letter_code
_entity_poly.pdbx_strand_id
1 'polypeptide(L)'
;MTLILKKNDDKGEIAMAKVVWQALESNPDAINPLMSKIGVESVECVDVISFDDDALSHLPKPQYAMLLCLPDYKKVDELMAPIYEKLRAESVTPPANVFFMEQKISNACGTFALFHALANIEDQVDLGSGSFHKWLEAAKGLGIDQRSDLLANDATLAAAHDEAARRGDSRQPEEVEHHFICYVNKDGTLFEIDSRAPFPRALGPTSGDTLVKDAGAACKHFMEKLDNVSFAAMALVPKK
;
A
#
# COMPACT_ATOMS: atom_id res chain seq x y z
N MET A 1 -2.42 -9.63 17.74
CA MET A 1 -1.36 -10.46 17.12
C MET A 1 -1.66 -11.92 17.42
N THR A 2 -2.17 -12.65 16.45
CA THR A 2 -2.50 -14.07 16.65
C THR A 2 -1.36 -14.91 16.06
N LEU A 3 -0.59 -15.54 16.93
CA LEU A 3 0.47 -16.47 16.56
C LEU A 3 -0.20 -17.84 16.29
N ILE A 4 -0.27 -18.25 15.02
CA ILE A 4 -0.77 -19.58 14.68
C ILE A 4 0.43 -20.53 14.64
N LEU A 5 0.61 -21.32 15.71
CA LEU A 5 1.59 -22.39 15.74
C LEU A 5 1.08 -23.56 14.87
N LYS A 6 1.72 -23.83 13.74
CA LYS A 6 1.51 -25.08 12.99
C LYS A 6 2.38 -26.18 13.55
N LYS A 7 1.81 -27.41 13.65
CA LYS A 7 2.49 -28.64 14.06
C LYS A 7 3.66 -28.98 13.13
N ASN A 8 4.71 -29.51 13.70
CA ASN A 8 5.91 -30.01 13.03
C ASN A 8 5.58 -30.94 11.87
N ASP A 9 6.13 -30.65 10.70
CA ASP A 9 6.36 -31.66 9.67
C ASP A 9 7.70 -32.38 9.94
N ASP A 10 7.77 -33.67 9.59
CA ASP A 10 8.83 -34.65 9.95
C ASP A 10 10.25 -34.33 9.44
N LYS A 11 10.58 -33.09 9.10
CA LYS A 11 11.90 -32.70 8.53
C LYS A 11 12.69 -31.70 9.36
N GLY A 12 12.31 -31.42 10.60
CA GLY A 12 13.16 -30.65 11.52
C GLY A 12 13.39 -29.17 11.14
N GLU A 13 12.77 -28.64 10.12
CA GLU A 13 12.76 -27.22 9.83
C GLU A 13 11.69 -26.51 10.69
N ILE A 14 12.13 -25.58 11.52
CA ILE A 14 11.22 -24.69 12.26
C ILE A 14 10.60 -23.74 11.23
N ALA A 15 9.43 -24.10 10.70
CA ALA A 15 8.65 -23.16 9.90
C ALA A 15 8.32 -21.96 10.77
N MET A 16 8.90 -20.81 10.47
CA MET A 16 8.57 -19.55 11.16
C MET A 16 7.06 -19.33 11.09
N ALA A 17 6.43 -19.09 12.22
CA ALA A 17 4.99 -18.84 12.27
C ALA A 17 4.66 -17.63 11.39
N LYS A 18 3.77 -17.81 10.41
CA LYS A 18 3.36 -16.73 9.53
C LYS A 18 2.63 -15.66 10.34
N VAL A 19 3.14 -14.44 10.36
CA VAL A 19 2.49 -13.32 11.02
C VAL A 19 1.23 -12.96 10.24
N VAL A 20 0.10 -12.87 10.92
CA VAL A 20 -1.19 -12.54 10.33
C VAL A 20 -1.78 -11.34 11.07
N TRP A 21 -2.14 -10.31 10.33
CA TRP A 21 -2.85 -9.13 10.83
C TRP A 21 -4.32 -9.16 10.41
N GLN A 22 -5.14 -8.31 11.01
CA GLN A 22 -6.50 -8.09 10.51
C GLN A 22 -6.45 -7.25 9.23
N ALA A 23 -7.40 -7.43 8.31
CA ALA A 23 -7.45 -6.59 7.13
C ALA A 23 -7.92 -5.16 7.49
N LEU A 24 -7.27 -4.14 6.92
CA LEU A 24 -7.77 -2.77 6.97
C LEU A 24 -8.94 -2.62 5.99
N GLU A 25 -9.93 -1.85 6.40
CA GLU A 25 -11.00 -1.42 5.50
C GLU A 25 -10.49 -0.29 4.58
N SER A 26 -10.93 -0.28 3.31
CA SER A 26 -10.64 0.80 2.37
C SER A 26 -11.56 2.00 2.65
N ASN A 27 -11.25 2.71 3.72
CA ASN A 27 -12.06 3.77 4.26
C ASN A 27 -11.17 4.84 4.92
N PRO A 28 -11.33 6.15 4.59
CA PRO A 28 -10.61 7.23 5.26
C PRO A 28 -10.77 7.22 6.79
N ASP A 29 -11.92 6.76 7.31
CA ASP A 29 -12.18 6.65 8.76
C ASP A 29 -11.34 5.58 9.46
N ALA A 30 -10.76 4.63 8.71
CA ALA A 30 -9.77 3.69 9.21
C ALA A 30 -8.32 4.20 9.01
N ILE A 31 -8.03 4.80 7.84
CA ILE A 31 -6.69 5.22 7.44
C ILE A 31 -6.23 6.48 8.19
N ASN A 32 -7.09 7.51 8.32
CA ASN A 32 -6.73 8.76 9.00
C ASN A 32 -6.37 8.56 10.48
N PRO A 33 -7.15 7.82 11.29
CA PRO A 33 -6.75 7.51 12.66
C PRO A 33 -5.46 6.68 12.74
N LEU A 34 -5.20 5.79 11.78
CA LEU A 34 -3.93 5.05 11.72
C LEU A 34 -2.76 6.02 11.51
N MET A 35 -2.86 6.93 10.54
CA MET A 35 -1.82 7.94 10.28
C MET A 35 -1.55 8.79 11.50
N SER A 36 -2.60 9.31 12.15
CA SER A 36 -2.47 10.09 13.39
C SER A 36 -1.80 9.27 14.51
N LYS A 37 -2.22 8.03 14.68
CA LYS A 37 -1.66 7.13 15.72
C LYS A 37 -0.18 6.84 15.54
N ILE A 38 0.29 6.75 14.30
CA ILE A 38 1.70 6.53 13.99
C ILE A 38 2.51 7.84 13.90
N GLY A 39 1.86 8.99 14.10
CA GLY A 39 2.48 10.31 14.22
C GLY A 39 2.58 11.09 12.92
N VAL A 40 1.78 10.75 11.90
CA VAL A 40 1.69 11.48 10.63
C VAL A 40 0.43 12.35 10.65
N GLU A 41 0.62 13.69 10.71
CA GLU A 41 -0.46 14.66 10.87
C GLU A 41 -0.57 15.67 9.73
N SER A 42 0.40 15.70 8.81
CA SER A 42 0.48 16.69 7.72
C SER A 42 -0.38 16.35 6.51
N VAL A 43 -0.84 15.11 6.42
CA VAL A 43 -1.64 14.59 5.31
C VAL A 43 -2.94 13.99 5.82
N GLU A 44 -3.95 13.99 4.97
CA GLU A 44 -5.20 13.28 5.18
C GLU A 44 -5.52 12.36 4.00
N CYS A 45 -6.25 11.30 4.28
CA CYS A 45 -6.79 10.39 3.29
C CYS A 45 -8.23 10.80 2.98
N VAL A 46 -8.57 10.91 1.69
CA VAL A 46 -9.92 11.24 1.21
C VAL A 46 -10.36 10.25 0.14
N ASP A 47 -11.67 9.98 0.05
CA ASP A 47 -12.22 9.11 -0.98
C ASP A 47 -12.06 9.69 -2.38
N VAL A 48 -11.78 8.84 -3.35
CA VAL A 48 -11.86 9.12 -4.79
C VAL A 48 -13.08 8.42 -5.33
N ILE A 49 -14.18 9.17 -5.45
CA ILE A 49 -15.49 8.62 -5.83
C ILE A 49 -15.55 8.24 -7.31
N SER A 50 -14.84 8.99 -8.17
CA SER A 50 -14.76 8.77 -9.61
C SER A 50 -13.45 9.33 -10.16
N PHE A 51 -13.02 8.79 -11.31
CA PHE A 51 -11.89 9.31 -12.09
C PHE A 51 -12.29 10.28 -13.19
N ASP A 52 -13.54 10.77 -13.20
CA ASP A 52 -13.99 11.79 -14.12
C ASP A 52 -13.46 13.18 -13.72
N ASP A 53 -13.18 14.01 -14.72
CA ASP A 53 -12.56 15.32 -14.52
C ASP A 53 -13.37 16.22 -13.54
N ASP A 54 -14.69 16.14 -13.55
CA ASP A 54 -15.55 16.89 -12.63
C ASP A 54 -15.30 16.45 -11.18
N ALA A 55 -15.36 15.16 -10.88
CA ALA A 55 -15.10 14.63 -9.54
C ALA A 55 -13.67 14.93 -9.08
N LEU A 56 -12.67 14.76 -9.96
CA LEU A 56 -11.27 15.03 -9.65
C LEU A 56 -10.98 16.51 -9.39
N SER A 57 -11.77 17.42 -9.97
CA SER A 57 -11.62 18.87 -9.75
C SER A 57 -11.87 19.29 -8.29
N HIS A 58 -12.61 18.50 -7.53
CA HIS A 58 -12.93 18.73 -6.13
C HIS A 58 -11.89 18.15 -5.14
N LEU A 59 -10.97 17.30 -5.61
CA LEU A 59 -9.91 16.77 -4.76
C LEU A 59 -8.91 17.87 -4.37
N PRO A 60 -8.50 17.93 -3.09
CA PRO A 60 -7.45 18.83 -2.67
C PRO A 60 -6.14 18.58 -3.44
N LYS A 61 -5.35 19.63 -3.57
CA LYS A 61 -4.04 19.60 -4.25
C LYS A 61 -2.96 20.15 -3.34
N PRO A 62 -1.71 19.70 -3.48
CA PRO A 62 -1.27 18.62 -4.36
C PRO A 62 -1.79 17.26 -3.91
N GLN A 63 -1.92 16.32 -4.85
CA GLN A 63 -2.18 14.91 -4.57
C GLN A 63 -0.83 14.21 -4.42
N TYR A 64 -0.58 13.64 -3.25
CA TYR A 64 0.72 13.03 -2.94
C TYR A 64 0.80 11.56 -3.33
N ALA A 65 -0.28 10.81 -3.12
CA ALA A 65 -0.39 9.40 -3.44
C ALA A 65 -1.85 9.00 -3.65
N MET A 66 -2.05 7.84 -4.26
CA MET A 66 -3.36 7.17 -4.32
C MET A 66 -3.22 5.75 -3.80
N LEU A 67 -4.13 5.34 -2.92
CA LEU A 67 -4.32 3.96 -2.46
C LEU A 67 -5.49 3.36 -3.25
N LEU A 68 -5.28 2.20 -3.85
CA LEU A 68 -6.30 1.48 -4.60
C LEU A 68 -6.53 0.12 -3.95
N CYS A 69 -7.77 -0.19 -3.60
CA CYS A 69 -8.21 -1.49 -3.15
C CYS A 69 -8.86 -2.23 -4.33
N LEU A 70 -8.23 -3.32 -4.75
CA LEU A 70 -8.66 -4.15 -5.86
C LEU A 70 -9.42 -5.37 -5.34
N PRO A 71 -10.52 -5.79 -5.97
CA PRO A 71 -11.14 -7.07 -5.70
C PRO A 71 -10.30 -8.20 -6.29
N ASP A 72 -10.46 -9.43 -5.76
CA ASP A 72 -9.91 -10.66 -6.34
C ASP A 72 -8.40 -10.59 -6.62
N TYR A 73 -7.60 -10.58 -5.54
CA TYR A 73 -6.14 -10.50 -5.65
C TYR A 73 -5.53 -11.61 -6.51
N LYS A 74 -6.17 -12.79 -6.62
CA LYS A 74 -5.67 -13.91 -7.45
C LYS A 74 -5.69 -13.56 -8.92
N LYS A 75 -6.80 -12.95 -9.39
CA LYS A 75 -6.88 -12.44 -10.75
C LYS A 75 -5.93 -11.27 -11.00
N VAL A 76 -5.73 -10.40 -10.00
CA VAL A 76 -4.72 -9.34 -10.11
C VAL A 76 -3.33 -9.93 -10.31
N ASP A 77 -2.94 -10.92 -9.51
CA ASP A 77 -1.66 -11.62 -9.65
C ASP A 77 -1.52 -12.25 -11.06
N GLU A 78 -2.57 -12.90 -11.58
CA GLU A 78 -2.58 -13.48 -12.92
C GLU A 78 -2.43 -12.43 -14.04
N LEU A 79 -3.05 -11.26 -13.90
CA LEU A 79 -2.93 -10.16 -14.85
C LEU A 79 -1.54 -9.50 -14.81
N MET A 80 -0.93 -9.43 -13.62
CA MET A 80 0.37 -8.77 -13.44
C MET A 80 1.56 -9.67 -13.78
N ALA A 81 1.44 -10.98 -13.63
CA ALA A 81 2.53 -11.92 -13.90
C ALA A 81 3.19 -11.73 -15.29
N PRO A 82 2.45 -11.71 -16.42
CA PRO A 82 3.06 -11.53 -17.72
C PRO A 82 3.70 -10.15 -17.93
N ILE A 83 3.20 -9.12 -17.24
CA ILE A 83 3.79 -7.77 -17.26
C ILE A 83 5.18 -7.80 -16.61
N TYR A 84 5.30 -8.40 -15.43
CA TYR A 84 6.58 -8.50 -14.74
C TYR A 84 7.56 -9.46 -15.43
N GLU A 85 7.08 -10.54 -16.07
CA GLU A 85 7.90 -11.41 -16.91
C GLU A 85 8.52 -10.63 -18.08
N LYS A 86 7.72 -9.79 -18.75
CA LYS A 86 8.20 -8.92 -19.83
C LYS A 86 9.24 -7.93 -19.33
N LEU A 87 8.97 -7.23 -18.21
CA LEU A 87 9.91 -6.25 -17.63
C LEU A 87 11.24 -6.91 -17.25
N ARG A 88 11.22 -8.13 -16.72
CA ARG A 88 12.44 -8.92 -16.45
C ARG A 88 13.19 -9.29 -17.73
N ALA A 89 12.47 -9.73 -18.76
CA ALA A 89 13.07 -10.06 -20.06
C ALA A 89 13.73 -8.85 -20.72
N GLU A 90 13.16 -7.66 -20.54
CA GLU A 90 13.72 -6.39 -20.98
C GLU A 90 14.82 -5.84 -20.07
N SER A 91 15.21 -6.59 -19.01
CA SER A 91 16.22 -6.20 -18.02
C SER A 91 15.93 -4.84 -17.35
N VAL A 92 14.66 -4.55 -17.12
CA VAL A 92 14.27 -3.32 -16.41
C VAL A 92 14.82 -3.38 -14.98
N THR A 93 15.60 -2.36 -14.63
CA THR A 93 16.19 -2.24 -13.29
C THR A 93 15.14 -1.68 -12.32
N PRO A 94 14.96 -2.31 -11.15
CA PRO A 94 14.11 -1.76 -10.09
C PRO A 94 14.55 -0.32 -9.73
N PRO A 95 13.60 0.61 -9.53
CA PRO A 95 13.94 2.00 -9.24
C PRO A 95 14.61 2.12 -7.86
N ALA A 96 15.85 2.62 -7.85
CA ALA A 96 16.63 2.75 -6.60
C ALA A 96 16.13 3.88 -5.68
N ASN A 97 15.42 4.86 -6.25
CA ASN A 97 14.88 6.03 -5.53
C ASN A 97 13.46 5.82 -5.01
N VAL A 98 12.86 4.63 -5.21
CA VAL A 98 11.52 4.29 -4.71
C VAL A 98 11.66 3.34 -3.52
N PHE A 99 11.14 3.74 -2.37
CA PHE A 99 11.07 2.86 -1.21
C PHE A 99 10.08 1.71 -1.47
N PHE A 100 10.55 0.50 -1.25
CA PHE A 100 9.78 -0.72 -1.48
C PHE A 100 10.10 -1.78 -0.43
N MET A 101 9.10 -2.54 -0.02
CA MET A 101 9.22 -3.74 0.82
C MET A 101 8.24 -4.81 0.34
N GLU A 102 8.67 -6.06 0.35
CA GLU A 102 7.82 -7.20 0.01
C GLU A 102 6.94 -7.60 1.20
N GLN A 103 5.67 -7.92 0.94
CA GLN A 103 4.72 -8.27 2.00
C GLN A 103 4.95 -9.67 2.55
N LYS A 104 5.39 -9.76 3.80
CA LYS A 104 5.51 -11.02 4.57
C LYS A 104 4.40 -11.20 5.62
N ILE A 105 3.65 -10.15 5.92
CA ILE A 105 2.56 -10.14 6.89
C ILE A 105 1.24 -10.36 6.16
N SER A 106 0.54 -11.45 6.45
CA SER A 106 -0.75 -11.73 5.81
C SER A 106 -1.80 -10.69 6.20
N ASN A 107 -2.66 -10.34 5.26
CA ASN A 107 -3.76 -9.36 5.37
C ASN A 107 -3.33 -7.92 5.70
N ALA A 108 -2.02 -7.61 5.67
CA ALA A 108 -1.52 -6.28 5.97
C ALA A 108 -1.35 -5.38 4.73
N CYS A 109 -1.85 -5.78 3.55
CA CYS A 109 -1.66 -5.06 2.28
C CYS A 109 -2.06 -3.58 2.37
N GLY A 110 -3.11 -3.22 3.12
CA GLY A 110 -3.50 -1.83 3.34
C GLY A 110 -2.43 -1.03 4.09
N THR A 111 -1.81 -1.59 5.13
CA THR A 111 -0.69 -0.95 5.82
C THR A 111 0.55 -0.89 4.95
N PHE A 112 0.84 -1.93 4.16
CA PHE A 112 1.96 -1.90 3.21
C PHE A 112 1.77 -0.82 2.15
N ALA A 113 0.57 -0.70 1.56
CA ALA A 113 0.26 0.35 0.60
C ALA A 113 0.40 1.76 1.21
N LEU A 114 -0.15 1.97 2.41
CA LEU A 114 0.00 3.24 3.13
C LEU A 114 1.46 3.56 3.45
N PHE A 115 2.24 2.60 3.92
CA PHE A 115 3.65 2.81 4.27
C PHE A 115 4.52 3.04 3.04
N HIS A 116 4.24 2.36 1.93
CA HIS A 116 4.86 2.68 0.64
C HIS A 116 4.54 4.12 0.21
N ALA A 117 3.27 4.53 0.31
CA ALA A 117 2.87 5.89 -0.03
C ALA A 117 3.62 6.92 0.82
N LEU A 118 3.53 6.81 2.15
CA LEU A 118 4.17 7.75 3.09
C LEU A 118 5.69 7.80 2.93
N ALA A 119 6.36 6.65 2.80
CA ALA A 119 7.81 6.60 2.65
C ALA A 119 8.31 7.25 1.36
N ASN A 120 7.50 7.24 0.29
CA ASN A 120 7.89 7.82 -0.99
C ASN A 120 7.54 9.31 -1.13
N ILE A 121 6.80 9.89 -0.19
CA ILE A 121 6.45 11.31 -0.17
C ILE A 121 7.14 12.09 0.95
N GLU A 122 8.10 11.50 1.66
CA GLU A 122 8.79 12.13 2.80
C GLU A 122 9.54 13.42 2.43
N ASP A 123 9.92 13.58 1.18
CA ASP A 123 10.54 14.78 0.62
C ASP A 123 9.52 15.90 0.29
N GLN A 124 8.23 15.59 0.36
CA GLN A 124 7.13 16.52 0.02
C GLN A 124 6.32 16.95 1.25
N VAL A 125 6.34 16.13 2.33
CA VAL A 125 5.51 16.35 3.53
C VAL A 125 6.29 16.09 4.81
N ASP A 126 5.90 16.74 5.90
CA ASP A 126 6.44 16.44 7.22
C ASP A 126 5.76 15.17 7.79
N LEU A 127 6.50 14.09 7.92
CA LEU A 127 6.01 12.83 8.49
C LEU A 127 6.05 12.81 10.02
N GLY A 128 6.37 13.94 10.66
CA GLY A 128 6.48 14.05 12.11
C GLY A 128 7.64 13.24 12.69
N SER A 129 7.57 12.94 14.00
CA SER A 129 8.60 12.19 14.73
C SER A 129 8.04 10.95 15.45
N GLY A 130 6.88 10.47 14.99
CA GLY A 130 6.15 9.34 15.58
C GLY A 130 6.79 7.98 15.31
N SER A 131 6.01 6.93 15.55
CA SER A 131 6.49 5.54 15.37
C SER A 131 6.76 5.22 13.90
N PHE A 132 6.00 5.77 12.96
CA PHE A 132 6.25 5.57 11.53
C PHE A 132 7.59 6.15 11.11
N HIS A 133 7.89 7.40 11.48
CA HIS A 133 9.16 8.04 11.14
C HIS A 133 10.37 7.26 11.70
N LYS A 134 10.30 6.83 12.96
CA LYS A 134 11.36 6.02 13.60
C LYS A 134 11.58 4.70 12.88
N TRP A 135 10.49 4.02 12.52
CA TRP A 135 10.55 2.79 11.74
C TRP A 135 11.15 3.03 10.35
N LEU A 136 10.71 4.09 9.65
CA LEU A 136 11.18 4.41 8.31
C LEU A 136 12.69 4.68 8.29
N GLU A 137 13.20 5.48 9.25
CA GLU A 137 14.64 5.75 9.36
C GLU A 137 15.46 4.45 9.57
N ALA A 138 14.95 3.54 10.39
CA ALA A 138 15.60 2.23 10.56
C ALA A 138 15.48 1.36 9.29
N ALA A 139 14.33 1.42 8.59
CA ALA A 139 14.05 0.60 7.42
C ALA A 139 14.85 1.01 6.18
N LYS A 140 15.21 2.32 6.03
CA LYS A 140 15.95 2.84 4.86
C LYS A 140 17.28 2.12 4.63
N GLY A 141 17.98 1.76 5.69
CA GLY A 141 19.27 1.07 5.62
C GLY A 141 19.18 -0.44 5.36
N LEU A 142 17.96 -1.00 5.31
CA LEU A 142 17.72 -2.44 5.23
C LEU A 142 17.36 -2.88 3.81
N GLY A 143 17.62 -4.17 3.52
CA GLY A 143 17.12 -4.83 2.32
C GLY A 143 15.59 -4.99 2.33
N ILE A 144 15.01 -5.22 1.15
CA ILE A 144 13.56 -5.31 0.92
C ILE A 144 12.87 -6.28 1.90
N ASP A 145 13.44 -7.48 2.07
CA ASP A 145 12.94 -8.50 3.00
C ASP A 145 13.01 -8.07 4.46
N GLN A 146 14.12 -7.44 4.85
CA GLN A 146 14.39 -7.04 6.22
C GLN A 146 13.47 -5.90 6.67
N ARG A 147 13.02 -5.04 5.75
CA ARG A 147 12.04 -3.97 6.03
C ARG A 147 10.71 -4.54 6.52
N SER A 148 10.24 -5.61 5.87
CA SER A 148 9.02 -6.30 6.28
C SER A 148 9.18 -7.04 7.61
N ASP A 149 10.35 -7.65 7.86
CA ASP A 149 10.65 -8.29 9.14
C ASP A 149 10.72 -7.26 10.28
N LEU A 150 11.29 -6.07 10.01
CA LEU A 150 11.31 -4.97 10.97
C LEU A 150 9.88 -4.52 11.33
N LEU A 151 8.99 -4.39 10.33
CA LEU A 151 7.59 -4.05 10.55
C LEU A 151 6.85 -5.12 11.36
N ALA A 152 7.07 -6.39 11.01
CA ALA A 152 6.43 -7.53 11.70
C ALA A 152 6.78 -7.61 13.18
N ASN A 153 7.96 -7.11 13.57
CA ASN A 153 8.46 -7.10 14.95
C ASN A 153 8.21 -5.79 15.70
N ASP A 154 7.63 -4.76 15.06
CA ASP A 154 7.30 -3.50 15.71
C ASP A 154 5.94 -3.57 16.40
N ALA A 155 5.97 -3.77 17.73
CA ALA A 155 4.74 -3.90 18.54
C ALA A 155 3.89 -2.62 18.54
N THR A 156 4.51 -1.43 18.38
CA THR A 156 3.80 -0.15 18.39
C THR A 156 3.00 0.02 17.07
N LEU A 157 3.63 -0.27 15.93
CA LEU A 157 2.98 -0.21 14.65
C LEU A 157 1.93 -1.32 14.48
N ALA A 158 2.20 -2.53 14.99
CA ALA A 158 1.23 -3.61 15.03
C ALA A 158 -0.02 -3.25 15.86
N ALA A 159 0.15 -2.61 17.03
CA ALA A 159 -0.96 -2.16 17.85
C ALA A 159 -1.76 -1.03 17.20
N ALA A 160 -1.09 -0.08 16.52
CA ALA A 160 -1.76 0.99 15.78
C ALA A 160 -2.60 0.43 14.63
N HIS A 161 -2.04 -0.51 13.87
CA HIS A 161 -2.77 -1.23 12.82
C HIS A 161 -4.00 -1.97 13.37
N ASP A 162 -3.84 -2.75 14.44
CA ASP A 162 -4.90 -3.55 15.06
C ASP A 162 -6.06 -2.65 15.57
N GLU A 163 -5.74 -1.48 16.14
CA GLU A 163 -6.74 -0.49 16.52
C GLU A 163 -7.50 0.06 15.31
N ALA A 164 -6.81 0.40 14.22
CA ALA A 164 -7.43 0.89 12.99
C ALA A 164 -8.31 -0.16 12.31
N ALA A 165 -7.85 -1.42 12.25
CA ALA A 165 -8.60 -2.51 11.65
C ALA A 165 -9.90 -2.83 12.40
N ARG A 166 -9.97 -2.54 13.72
CA ARG A 166 -11.20 -2.71 14.52
C ARG A 166 -12.18 -1.55 14.37
N ARG A 167 -11.78 -0.42 13.79
CA ARG A 167 -12.66 0.74 13.56
C ARG A 167 -13.51 0.60 12.32
N GLY A 168 -13.16 -0.32 11.41
CA GLY A 168 -13.96 -0.61 10.23
C GLY A 168 -15.35 -1.13 10.60
N ASP A 169 -16.35 -0.72 9.84
CA ASP A 169 -17.76 -1.13 10.05
C ASP A 169 -18.05 -2.51 9.44
N SER A 170 -17.17 -2.99 8.57
CA SER A 170 -17.34 -4.27 7.89
C SER A 170 -16.96 -5.43 8.79
N ARG A 171 -17.78 -6.49 8.75
CA ARG A 171 -17.43 -7.76 9.38
C ARG A 171 -16.16 -8.32 8.73
N GLN A 172 -15.17 -8.70 9.55
CA GLN A 172 -13.95 -9.33 9.05
C GLN A 172 -14.31 -10.60 8.26
N PRO A 173 -13.93 -10.68 6.96
CA PRO A 173 -14.22 -11.86 6.16
C PRO A 173 -13.36 -13.05 6.61
N GLU A 174 -13.84 -14.27 6.38
CA GLU A 174 -13.06 -15.49 6.63
C GLU A 174 -11.84 -15.58 5.70
N GLU A 175 -12.00 -15.14 4.44
CA GLU A 175 -10.93 -14.98 3.47
C GLU A 175 -10.92 -13.52 2.97
N VAL A 176 -9.72 -12.93 2.93
CA VAL A 176 -9.51 -11.58 2.38
C VAL A 176 -9.21 -11.73 0.90
N GLU A 177 -10.17 -11.36 0.04
CA GLU A 177 -10.02 -11.40 -1.41
C GLU A 177 -9.50 -10.09 -1.99
N HIS A 178 -9.62 -8.98 -1.24
CA HIS A 178 -9.18 -7.65 -1.67
C HIS A 178 -7.68 -7.46 -1.46
N HIS A 179 -7.09 -6.64 -2.32
CA HIS A 179 -5.67 -6.30 -2.26
C HIS A 179 -5.43 -4.81 -2.47
N PHE A 180 -4.59 -4.24 -1.63
CA PHE A 180 -4.20 -2.83 -1.73
C PHE A 180 -2.88 -2.67 -2.48
N ILE A 181 -2.88 -1.73 -3.40
CA ILE A 181 -1.68 -1.19 -4.05
C ILE A 181 -1.64 0.33 -3.89
N CYS A 182 -0.49 0.95 -4.09
CA CYS A 182 -0.42 2.40 -4.09
C CYS A 182 0.25 2.96 -5.35
N TYR A 183 -0.09 4.21 -5.63
CA TYR A 183 0.50 5.03 -6.70
C TYR A 183 1.14 6.26 -6.07
N VAL A 184 2.35 6.57 -6.46
CA VAL A 184 3.11 7.73 -5.97
C VAL A 184 3.75 8.48 -7.12
N ASN A 185 3.95 9.78 -6.93
CA ASN A 185 4.82 10.58 -7.78
C ASN A 185 6.23 10.61 -7.19
N LYS A 186 7.21 10.09 -7.91
CA LYS A 186 8.61 10.25 -7.56
C LYS A 186 9.36 10.89 -8.72
N ASP A 187 9.88 12.07 -8.49
CA ASP A 187 10.64 12.84 -9.49
C ASP A 187 9.89 13.03 -10.83
N GLY A 188 8.57 13.29 -10.77
CA GLY A 188 7.72 13.48 -11.94
C GLY A 188 7.30 12.20 -12.66
N THR A 189 7.62 11.04 -12.10
CA THR A 189 7.21 9.72 -12.62
C THR A 189 6.18 9.07 -11.70
N LEU A 190 5.09 8.60 -12.29
CA LEU A 190 4.09 7.79 -11.60
C LEU A 190 4.62 6.37 -11.41
N PHE A 191 4.71 5.93 -10.18
CA PHE A 191 5.02 4.54 -9.83
C PHE A 191 3.80 3.84 -9.25
N GLU A 192 3.55 2.63 -9.73
CA GLU A 192 2.67 1.65 -9.10
C GLU A 192 3.50 0.77 -8.17
N ILE A 193 3.08 0.65 -6.92
CA ILE A 193 3.77 -0.13 -5.90
C ILE A 193 2.80 -1.15 -5.32
N ASP A 194 3.04 -2.40 -5.65
CA ASP A 194 2.33 -3.55 -5.11
C ASP A 194 3.30 -4.36 -4.23
N SER A 195 2.96 -4.53 -2.96
CA SER A 195 3.79 -5.27 -2.00
C SER A 195 3.95 -6.77 -2.31
N ARG A 196 3.17 -7.31 -3.24
CA ARG A 196 3.26 -8.69 -3.75
C ARG A 196 4.08 -8.80 -5.03
N ALA A 197 4.33 -7.68 -5.69
CA ALA A 197 5.13 -7.62 -6.91
C ALA A 197 6.63 -7.65 -6.61
N PRO A 198 7.47 -8.02 -7.57
CA PRO A 198 8.92 -8.11 -7.35
C PRO A 198 9.61 -6.74 -7.21
N PHE A 199 9.02 -5.67 -7.73
CA PHE A 199 9.53 -4.29 -7.65
C PHE A 199 8.47 -3.28 -8.11
N PRO A 200 8.61 -1.98 -7.75
CA PRO A 200 7.73 -0.91 -8.24
C PRO A 200 7.82 -0.73 -9.76
N ARG A 201 6.70 -0.43 -10.39
CA ARG A 201 6.57 -0.27 -11.84
C ARG A 201 6.38 1.20 -12.21
N ALA A 202 7.24 1.75 -13.08
CA ALA A 202 7.05 3.07 -13.66
C ALA A 202 5.94 3.03 -14.74
N LEU A 203 5.01 3.97 -14.69
CA LEU A 203 3.86 4.05 -15.59
C LEU A 203 3.93 5.23 -16.57
N GLY A 204 4.70 6.26 -16.24
CA GLY A 204 4.84 7.45 -17.09
C GLY A 204 4.90 8.74 -16.29
N PRO A 205 4.82 9.91 -16.95
CA PRO A 205 4.89 11.20 -16.27
C PRO A 205 3.65 11.47 -15.43
N THR A 206 3.83 12.20 -14.32
CA THR A 206 2.75 12.68 -13.45
C THR A 206 3.17 13.92 -12.67
N SER A 207 2.23 14.54 -11.97
CA SER A 207 2.45 15.68 -11.07
C SER A 207 1.50 15.60 -9.88
N GLY A 208 1.74 16.42 -8.86
CA GLY A 208 0.81 16.54 -7.73
C GLY A 208 -0.60 17.05 -8.11
N ASP A 209 -0.76 17.62 -9.30
CA ASP A 209 -2.04 18.08 -9.82
C ASP A 209 -2.80 17.01 -10.60
N THR A 210 -2.11 15.99 -11.10
CA THR A 210 -2.66 14.99 -12.04
C THR A 210 -2.52 13.54 -11.56
N LEU A 211 -1.85 13.30 -10.42
CA LEU A 211 -1.52 11.95 -9.95
C LEU A 211 -2.73 11.02 -9.94
N VAL A 212 -3.85 11.44 -9.33
CA VAL A 212 -5.04 10.58 -9.25
C VAL A 212 -5.65 10.32 -10.62
N LYS A 213 -5.62 11.30 -11.52
CA LYS A 213 -6.08 11.12 -12.92
C LYS A 213 -5.20 10.11 -13.67
N ASP A 214 -3.89 10.27 -13.56
CA ASP A 214 -2.91 9.40 -14.24
C ASP A 214 -2.97 7.98 -13.69
N ALA A 215 -3.07 7.82 -12.35
CA ALA A 215 -3.29 6.54 -11.69
C ALA A 215 -4.63 5.92 -12.08
N GLY A 216 -5.70 6.71 -12.17
CA GLY A 216 -7.01 6.28 -12.63
C GLY A 216 -6.99 5.70 -14.05
N ALA A 217 -6.16 6.27 -14.94
CA ALA A 217 -5.95 5.70 -16.27
C ALA A 217 -5.30 4.29 -16.23
N ALA A 218 -4.36 4.06 -15.31
CA ALA A 218 -3.78 2.74 -15.07
C ALA A 218 -4.81 1.77 -14.46
N CYS A 219 -5.66 2.25 -13.55
CA CYS A 219 -6.72 1.45 -12.93
C CYS A 219 -7.76 0.94 -13.92
N LYS A 220 -8.06 1.68 -15.00
CA LYS A 220 -9.00 1.25 -16.05
C LYS A 220 -8.63 -0.12 -16.60
N HIS A 221 -7.34 -0.40 -16.75
CA HIS A 221 -6.87 -1.70 -17.21
C HIS A 221 -7.32 -2.84 -16.29
N PHE A 222 -7.24 -2.65 -14.95
CA PHE A 222 -7.73 -3.64 -14.00
C PHE A 222 -9.26 -3.74 -14.04
N MET A 223 -9.97 -2.61 -14.06
CA MET A 223 -11.43 -2.56 -14.10
C MET A 223 -11.99 -3.32 -15.30
N GLU A 224 -11.41 -3.12 -16.48
CA GLU A 224 -11.82 -3.80 -17.71
C GLU A 224 -11.55 -5.30 -17.71
N LYS A 225 -10.47 -5.75 -17.04
CA LYS A 225 -10.04 -7.14 -17.03
C LYS A 225 -10.65 -7.98 -15.90
N LEU A 226 -10.91 -7.35 -14.76
CA LEU A 226 -11.45 -8.06 -13.60
C LEU A 226 -12.97 -8.29 -13.70
N ASP A 227 -13.65 -7.61 -14.62
CA ASP A 227 -15.13 -7.66 -14.76
C ASP A 227 -15.85 -7.50 -13.41
N ASN A 228 -15.28 -6.64 -12.56
CA ASN A 228 -15.76 -6.39 -11.21
C ASN A 228 -15.64 -4.89 -10.92
N VAL A 229 -16.71 -4.31 -10.40
CA VAL A 229 -16.81 -2.87 -10.10
C VAL A 229 -16.56 -2.53 -8.63
N SER A 230 -16.18 -3.51 -7.81
CA SER A 230 -15.92 -3.33 -6.37
C SER A 230 -14.51 -2.80 -6.12
N PHE A 231 -14.19 -1.64 -6.72
CA PHE A 231 -12.96 -0.90 -6.48
C PHE A 231 -13.20 0.18 -5.45
N ALA A 232 -12.23 0.42 -4.58
CA ALA A 232 -12.20 1.60 -3.73
C ALA A 232 -10.86 2.31 -3.93
N ALA A 233 -10.90 3.61 -4.10
CA ALA A 233 -9.72 4.44 -4.25
C ALA A 233 -9.73 5.59 -3.24
N MET A 234 -8.57 5.90 -2.68
CA MET A 234 -8.37 7.00 -1.73
C MET A 234 -7.13 7.79 -2.14
N ALA A 235 -7.16 9.10 -1.96
CA ALA A 235 -6.02 9.98 -2.20
C ALA A 235 -5.42 10.48 -0.89
N LEU A 236 -4.08 10.55 -0.80
CA LEU A 236 -3.39 11.29 0.24
C LEU A 236 -3.18 12.73 -0.24
N VAL A 237 -3.69 13.68 0.53
CA VAL A 237 -3.71 15.11 0.22
C VAL A 237 -3.26 15.92 1.43
N PRO A 238 -2.95 17.24 1.30
CA PRO A 238 -2.65 18.08 2.45
C PRO A 238 -3.79 18.09 3.46
N LYS A 239 -3.49 17.85 4.72
CA LYS A 239 -4.46 18.03 5.81
C LYS A 239 -4.71 19.52 6.01
N LYS A 240 -5.96 19.91 6.05
CA LYS A 240 -6.40 21.31 6.27
C LYS A 240 -6.32 21.70 7.74
#